data_5e67d5cb4c171e5ffca1628414d81e52
#
_entry.id   5e67d5cb4c171e5ffca1628414d81e52
#
_cell.length_a   1.000
_cell.length_b   1.000
_cell.length_c   1.000
_cell.angle_alpha   90.00
_cell.angle_beta   90.00
_cell.angle_gamma   90.00
#
_symmetry.space_group_name_H-M   'P 1'
#
loop_
_entity.id
_entity.type
_entity.pdbx_description
1 polymer ?
#
loop_
_entity_poly.entity_id
_entity_poly.type
_entity_poly.pdbx_seq_one_letter_code
_entity_poly.pdbx_strand_id
1 'polypeptide(L)'
;MSKHLVSKSILALTLALFALNGQAAQTEEKTTVSPTTENSTLVTELDQRSTTTTVDIPTTSVETGLSAVEESSLPTNGQSVAVRILSTTDLHTNLVNYDYYQDKETQNLGLAKTALLIAKAKAENPNVVLVDNGDIIQGTPLGTYKAIVNPIKDGEQHPMYKALDSLGFDAGTFGNHEFNYGLDFLNKVIATAGMPLVNANVLDAKTNQPLFKTHEIIEKTFVDADGKEVSLKIGITGIVPPQILNWDKALLEGKVLVNDAVESLNTLVPQMRAEGADV
;
A
#
# COMPACT_ATOMS: atom_id res chain seq x y z
N MET A 1 -2.39 -15.66 -34.31
CA MET A 1 -2.93 -14.74 -33.29
C MET A 1 -3.08 -15.52 -32.01
N SER A 2 -2.05 -15.55 -31.20
CA SER A 2 -2.00 -16.30 -29.93
C SER A 2 -2.28 -15.33 -28.79
N LYS A 3 -3.40 -15.51 -28.08
CA LYS A 3 -3.69 -14.76 -26.87
C LYS A 3 -2.95 -15.40 -25.72
N HIS A 4 -2.03 -14.65 -25.11
CA HIS A 4 -1.26 -15.09 -23.96
C HIS A 4 -2.16 -15.20 -22.71
N LEU A 5 -2.14 -16.36 -22.10
CA LEU A 5 -2.77 -16.64 -20.80
C LEU A 5 -1.72 -16.40 -19.71
N VAL A 6 -1.77 -15.31 -19.00
CA VAL A 6 -0.95 -15.08 -17.81
C VAL A 6 -1.71 -15.59 -16.58
N SER A 7 -1.03 -16.35 -15.77
CA SER A 7 -1.55 -17.17 -14.67
C SER A 7 -2.26 -16.39 -13.57
N LYS A 8 -3.37 -16.95 -13.08
CA LYS A 8 -4.27 -16.43 -12.03
C LYS A 8 -3.69 -16.45 -10.60
N SER A 9 -2.40 -16.78 -10.41
CA SER A 9 -1.87 -17.13 -9.08
C SER A 9 -1.37 -15.95 -8.22
N ILE A 10 -1.32 -14.71 -8.72
CA ILE A 10 -0.76 -13.56 -7.96
C ILE A 10 -1.83 -12.83 -7.12
N LEU A 11 -3.10 -13.01 -7.43
CA LEU A 11 -4.19 -12.31 -6.75
C LEU A 11 -4.43 -12.76 -5.29
N ALA A 12 -3.96 -13.94 -4.91
CA ALA A 12 -4.19 -14.51 -3.58
C ALA A 12 -3.27 -13.95 -2.48
N LEU A 13 -2.12 -13.35 -2.84
CA LEU A 13 -1.13 -12.92 -1.85
C LEU A 13 -1.39 -11.52 -1.29
N THR A 14 -2.09 -10.67 -2.02
CA THR A 14 -2.35 -9.29 -1.59
C THR A 14 -3.54 -9.16 -0.64
N LEU A 15 -4.48 -10.12 -0.64
CA LEU A 15 -5.63 -10.11 0.28
C LEU A 15 -5.30 -10.61 1.70
N ALA A 16 -4.24 -11.37 1.89
CA ALA A 16 -3.90 -11.99 3.19
C ALA A 16 -3.27 -11.02 4.20
N LEU A 17 -2.74 -9.87 3.77
CA LEU A 17 -2.12 -8.90 4.68
C LEU A 17 -3.12 -7.96 5.38
N PHE A 18 -4.36 -7.85 4.91
CA PHE A 18 -5.36 -6.94 5.47
C PHE A 18 -6.14 -7.48 6.68
N ALA A 19 -6.06 -8.76 6.96
CA ALA A 19 -6.86 -9.38 8.04
C ALA A 19 -6.21 -9.33 9.44
N LEU A 20 -4.97 -8.87 9.58
CA LEU A 20 -4.21 -9.00 10.84
C LEU A 20 -4.05 -7.72 11.67
N ASN A 21 -4.40 -6.55 11.16
CA ASN A 21 -4.20 -5.28 11.89
C ASN A 21 -5.45 -4.69 12.57
N GLY A 22 -6.53 -5.46 12.69
CA GLY A 22 -7.81 -5.00 13.24
C GLY A 22 -8.00 -5.13 14.76
N GLN A 23 -7.02 -5.60 15.54
CA GLN A 23 -7.20 -5.74 17.00
C GLN A 23 -5.91 -5.48 17.78
N ALA A 24 -5.64 -4.24 18.11
CA ALA A 24 -4.83 -3.89 19.27
C ALA A 24 -5.08 -2.42 19.68
N ALA A 25 -6.14 -2.18 20.44
CA ALA A 25 -6.20 -1.03 21.34
C ALA A 25 -7.15 -1.33 22.47
N GLN A 26 -6.60 -1.28 23.65
CA GLN A 26 -7.15 -1.09 25.00
C GLN A 26 -6.90 -2.25 25.96
N THR A 27 -5.85 -2.12 26.71
CA THR A 27 -5.86 -2.33 28.17
C THR A 27 -4.78 -1.44 28.79
N GLU A 28 -5.23 -0.43 29.52
CA GLU A 28 -4.38 0.31 30.47
C GLU A 28 -4.04 -0.62 31.62
N GLU A 29 -2.75 -0.83 31.85
CA GLU A 29 -2.29 -1.32 33.14
C GLU A 29 -1.10 -0.47 33.62
N LYS A 30 -1.36 0.20 34.72
CA LYS A 30 -0.51 1.14 35.42
C LYS A 30 0.47 0.33 36.29
N THR A 31 1.73 0.24 35.92
CA THR A 31 2.76 -0.28 36.82
C THR A 31 3.92 0.70 36.94
N THR A 32 4.02 1.25 38.13
CA THR A 32 5.16 2.06 38.61
C THR A 32 6.33 1.15 38.95
N VAL A 33 7.51 1.38 38.37
CA VAL A 33 8.80 0.88 38.90
C VAL A 33 9.88 1.95 38.70
N SER A 34 10.54 2.27 39.81
CA SER A 34 11.67 3.17 39.92
C SER A 34 12.99 2.61 39.34
N PRO A 35 13.98 3.47 39.07
CA PRO A 35 15.15 3.12 38.28
C PRO A 35 16.27 2.52 39.11
N THR A 36 16.98 1.55 38.57
CA THR A 36 18.33 1.19 38.99
C THR A 36 19.25 1.14 37.77
N THR A 37 20.31 1.86 37.93
CA THR A 37 21.51 1.98 37.10
C THR A 37 22.25 0.64 37.01
N GLU A 38 22.68 0.22 35.81
CA GLU A 38 24.01 -0.38 35.66
C GLU A 38 24.43 -0.42 34.17
N ASN A 39 25.67 0.03 33.95
CA ASN A 39 26.45 -0.02 32.73
C ASN A 39 26.80 -1.46 32.33
N SER A 40 26.74 -1.82 31.07
CA SER A 40 27.86 -2.55 30.44
C SER A 40 27.72 -2.61 28.91
N THR A 41 28.82 -2.25 28.29
CA THR A 41 29.26 -2.39 26.92
C THR A 41 29.05 -3.81 26.36
N LEU A 42 28.45 -3.96 25.19
CA LEU A 42 28.76 -5.06 24.27
C LEU A 42 28.42 -4.66 22.81
N VAL A 43 29.47 -4.37 22.08
CA VAL A 43 29.56 -4.45 20.63
C VAL A 43 29.81 -5.91 20.32
N THR A 44 28.99 -6.55 19.45
CA THR A 44 29.48 -7.49 18.43
C THR A 44 28.30 -8.18 17.70
N GLU A 45 28.49 -8.27 16.39
CA GLU A 45 28.00 -9.29 15.45
C GLU A 45 26.50 -9.31 15.07
N LEU A 46 26.23 -8.65 13.96
CA LEU A 46 25.14 -9.01 13.06
C LEU A 46 25.54 -10.27 12.29
N ASP A 47 25.17 -11.43 12.80
CA ASP A 47 25.22 -12.65 12.03
C ASP A 47 23.80 -13.07 11.63
N GLN A 48 23.75 -13.59 10.41
CA GLN A 48 22.55 -14.01 9.69
C GLN A 48 21.74 -15.03 10.48
N ARG A 49 20.49 -14.75 10.77
CA ARG A 49 19.49 -15.80 11.04
C ARG A 49 18.16 -15.48 10.38
N SER A 50 17.97 -16.12 9.22
CA SER A 50 16.63 -16.45 8.75
C SER A 50 16.05 -17.50 9.71
N THR A 51 15.24 -17.05 10.67
CA THR A 51 14.47 -17.98 11.50
C THR A 51 13.08 -18.12 10.93
N THR A 52 12.86 -19.25 10.26
CA THR A 52 11.50 -19.75 10.01
C THR A 52 10.91 -20.15 11.36
N THR A 53 10.07 -19.34 11.93
CA THR A 53 9.30 -19.67 13.13
C THR A 53 8.07 -20.43 12.69
N THR A 54 8.08 -21.75 12.80
CA THR A 54 6.87 -22.58 12.78
C THR A 54 6.10 -22.35 14.06
N VAL A 55 4.96 -21.70 13.98
CA VAL A 55 4.00 -21.60 15.08
C VAL A 55 3.07 -22.78 14.95
N ASP A 56 3.14 -23.73 15.90
CA ASP A 56 2.16 -24.80 16.02
C ASP A 56 0.84 -24.22 16.55
N ILE A 57 -0.13 -24.07 15.64
CA ILE A 57 -1.50 -23.73 15.98
C ILE A 57 -2.23 -25.05 16.22
N PRO A 58 -2.90 -25.26 17.38
CA PRO A 58 -3.67 -26.47 17.59
C PRO A 58 -4.84 -26.55 16.59
N THR A 59 -4.81 -27.57 15.76
CA THR A 59 -5.82 -27.89 14.76
C THR A 59 -7.12 -28.30 15.44
N THR A 60 -8.08 -27.39 15.53
CA THR A 60 -9.48 -27.77 15.65
C THR A 60 -10.01 -27.91 14.23
N SER A 61 -10.31 -29.14 13.83
CA SER A 61 -10.84 -29.48 12.52
C SER A 61 -12.23 -28.84 12.35
N VAL A 62 -12.28 -27.77 11.55
CA VAL A 62 -13.50 -27.34 10.87
C VAL A 62 -13.39 -27.82 9.45
N GLU A 63 -14.11 -28.88 9.11
CA GLU A 63 -14.29 -29.29 7.71
C GLU A 63 -15.10 -28.22 6.98
N THR A 64 -14.42 -27.26 6.37
CA THR A 64 -14.99 -26.46 5.31
C THR A 64 -14.44 -27.03 4.01
N GLY A 65 -15.33 -27.55 3.18
CA GLY A 65 -15.03 -28.08 1.85
C GLY A 65 -14.47 -26.98 0.93
N LEU A 66 -13.19 -26.70 1.07
CA LEU A 66 -12.39 -26.07 0.05
C LEU A 66 -11.88 -27.21 -0.83
N SER A 67 -12.55 -27.41 -1.99
CA SER A 67 -12.01 -28.24 -3.06
C SER A 67 -10.58 -27.74 -3.33
N ALA A 68 -9.63 -28.65 -3.34
CA ALA A 68 -8.26 -28.40 -3.73
C ALA A 68 -8.30 -27.62 -5.06
N VAL A 69 -7.77 -26.41 -5.06
CA VAL A 69 -7.46 -25.72 -6.30
C VAL A 69 -6.37 -26.57 -6.94
N GLU A 70 -6.73 -27.29 -7.98
CA GLU A 70 -5.76 -28.02 -8.78
C GLU A 70 -4.66 -27.03 -9.17
N GLU A 71 -3.43 -27.37 -8.81
CA GLU A 71 -2.23 -26.70 -9.28
C GLU A 71 -2.22 -26.89 -10.80
N SER A 72 -2.86 -25.96 -11.52
CA SER A 72 -2.89 -26.01 -12.97
C SER A 72 -1.45 -25.91 -13.44
N SER A 73 -0.93 -27.00 -13.99
CA SER A 73 0.36 -27.02 -14.66
C SER A 73 0.42 -25.83 -15.62
N LEU A 74 1.32 -24.90 -15.35
CA LEU A 74 1.59 -23.77 -16.24
C LEU A 74 1.84 -24.32 -17.65
N PRO A 75 1.24 -23.72 -18.68
CA PRO A 75 1.51 -24.17 -20.04
C PRO A 75 3.00 -24.06 -20.34
N THR A 76 3.63 -25.17 -20.63
CA THR A 76 5.09 -25.32 -20.83
C THR A 76 5.63 -24.61 -22.08
N ASN A 77 4.79 -23.90 -22.83
CA ASN A 77 5.16 -23.17 -24.05
C ASN A 77 4.96 -21.65 -23.93
N GLY A 78 4.75 -21.12 -22.73
CA GLY A 78 4.59 -19.68 -22.50
C GLY A 78 5.90 -19.06 -22.04
N GLN A 79 6.19 -17.87 -22.55
CA GLN A 79 7.21 -16.99 -22.00
C GLN A 79 6.81 -16.61 -20.57
N SER A 80 7.70 -16.77 -19.60
CA SER A 80 7.46 -16.43 -18.19
C SER A 80 8.44 -15.35 -17.74
N VAL A 81 7.94 -14.42 -16.94
CA VAL A 81 8.75 -13.36 -16.36
C VAL A 81 8.49 -13.26 -14.86
N ALA A 82 9.56 -13.13 -14.08
CA ALA A 82 9.48 -12.89 -12.65
C ALA A 82 9.40 -11.40 -12.39
N VAL A 83 8.26 -10.94 -11.82
CA VAL A 83 8.04 -9.55 -11.45
C VAL A 83 8.10 -9.41 -9.93
N ARG A 84 8.86 -8.44 -9.44
CA ARG A 84 8.94 -8.07 -8.02
C ARG A 84 7.97 -6.92 -7.76
N ILE A 85 7.01 -7.11 -6.88
CA ILE A 85 6.13 -6.04 -6.40
C ILE A 85 6.73 -5.49 -5.11
N LEU A 86 7.03 -4.19 -5.09
CA LEU A 86 7.43 -3.44 -3.91
C LEU A 86 6.25 -2.57 -3.48
N SER A 87 5.93 -2.60 -2.20
CA SER A 87 4.86 -1.78 -1.64
C SER A 87 5.35 -1.03 -0.42
N THR A 88 5.00 0.25 -0.33
CA THR A 88 5.06 1.04 0.90
C THR A 88 3.66 1.25 1.45
N THR A 89 3.57 1.51 2.76
CA THR A 89 2.31 1.78 3.46
C THR A 89 2.61 2.66 4.68
N ASP A 90 1.64 3.42 5.14
CA ASP A 90 1.69 4.13 6.42
C ASP A 90 2.92 5.04 6.58
N LEU A 91 3.27 5.77 5.53
CA LEU A 91 4.41 6.70 5.58
C LEU A 91 4.16 7.90 6.50
N HIS A 92 2.90 8.27 6.72
CA HIS A 92 2.47 9.26 7.72
C HIS A 92 3.31 10.53 7.73
N THR A 93 3.60 11.07 6.55
CA THR A 93 4.46 12.25 6.37
C THR A 93 5.88 12.16 6.98
N ASN A 94 6.36 10.95 7.27
CA ASN A 94 7.75 10.73 7.68
C ASN A 94 8.68 10.80 6.46
N LEU A 95 8.95 12.01 5.98
CA LEU A 95 9.77 12.24 4.80
C LEU A 95 11.25 11.95 5.07
N VAL A 96 11.76 12.44 6.20
CA VAL A 96 13.16 12.29 6.63
C VAL A 96 13.25 11.43 7.89
N ASN A 97 14.44 10.96 8.21
CA ASN A 97 14.74 10.16 9.40
C ASN A 97 14.83 11.02 10.67
N TYR A 98 13.79 11.82 10.92
CA TYR A 98 13.73 12.74 12.05
C TYR A 98 12.44 12.59 12.84
N ASP A 99 12.57 12.30 14.13
CA ASP A 99 11.43 12.26 15.05
C ASP A 99 11.14 13.68 15.57
N TYR A 100 10.13 14.30 15.04
CA TYR A 100 9.71 15.66 15.38
C TYR A 100 9.20 15.81 16.82
N TYR A 101 8.76 14.71 17.44
CA TYR A 101 8.25 14.73 18.82
C TYR A 101 9.37 14.58 19.84
N GLN A 102 10.45 13.87 19.48
CA GLN A 102 11.63 13.70 20.31
C GLN A 102 12.75 14.69 19.95
N ASP A 103 12.54 15.50 18.91
CA ASP A 103 13.49 16.49 18.40
C ASP A 103 14.89 15.91 18.15
N LYS A 104 14.94 14.76 17.44
CA LYS A 104 16.18 14.05 17.15
C LYS A 104 16.12 13.19 15.90
N GLU A 105 17.29 12.90 15.35
CA GLU A 105 17.41 11.89 14.31
C GLU A 105 17.06 10.49 14.83
N THR A 106 16.48 9.67 13.98
CA THR A 106 16.10 8.30 14.28
C THR A 106 16.43 7.35 13.14
N GLN A 107 16.65 6.08 13.49
CA GLN A 107 16.87 5.02 12.51
C GLN A 107 15.60 4.26 12.13
N ASN A 108 14.48 4.55 12.80
CA ASN A 108 13.27 3.72 12.74
C ASN A 108 12.22 4.22 11.76
N LEU A 109 12.38 5.41 11.16
CA LEU A 109 11.42 5.99 10.23
C LEU A 109 12.12 6.85 9.17
N GLY A 110 11.35 7.26 8.16
CA GLY A 110 11.76 8.18 7.11
C GLY A 110 11.78 7.55 5.71
N LEU A 111 11.00 8.13 4.80
CA LEU A 111 10.99 7.73 3.39
C LEU A 111 12.39 7.83 2.76
N ALA A 112 13.20 8.79 3.20
CA ALA A 112 14.59 8.92 2.76
C ALA A 112 15.43 7.66 3.01
N LYS A 113 15.16 6.92 4.09
CA LYS A 113 15.82 5.64 4.36
C LYS A 113 15.21 4.50 3.53
N THR A 114 13.88 4.48 3.43
CA THR A 114 13.16 3.51 2.60
C THR A 114 13.60 3.62 1.13
N ALA A 115 13.91 4.83 0.65
CA ALA A 115 14.43 5.06 -0.69
C ALA A 115 15.70 4.26 -1.01
N LEU A 116 16.59 4.08 -0.03
CA LEU A 116 17.81 3.26 -0.20
C LEU A 116 17.45 1.78 -0.36
N LEU A 117 16.45 1.29 0.36
CA LEU A 117 15.98 -0.09 0.24
C LEU A 117 15.29 -0.32 -1.11
N ILE A 118 14.48 0.65 -1.57
CA ILE A 118 13.85 0.61 -2.89
C ILE A 118 14.93 0.58 -3.99
N ALA A 119 15.93 1.47 -3.89
CA ALA A 119 17.03 1.51 -4.85
C ALA A 119 17.81 0.17 -4.90
N LYS A 120 18.10 -0.41 -3.73
CA LYS A 120 18.75 -1.71 -3.65
C LYS A 120 17.89 -2.80 -4.29
N ALA A 121 16.59 -2.86 -3.96
CA ALA A 121 15.68 -3.86 -4.51
C ALA A 121 15.54 -3.76 -6.04
N LYS A 122 15.51 -2.53 -6.58
CA LYS A 122 15.52 -2.27 -8.04
C LYS A 122 16.83 -2.68 -8.71
N ALA A 123 17.97 -2.50 -8.01
CA ALA A 123 19.27 -2.93 -8.53
C ALA A 123 19.44 -4.47 -8.56
N GLU A 124 18.82 -5.17 -7.60
CA GLU A 124 18.83 -6.64 -7.55
C GLU A 124 17.92 -7.27 -8.61
N ASN A 125 16.81 -6.64 -8.94
CA ASN A 125 15.88 -7.11 -9.97
C ASN A 125 15.26 -5.90 -10.67
N PRO A 126 15.52 -5.69 -11.98
CA PRO A 126 14.96 -4.59 -12.74
C PRO A 126 13.44 -4.72 -12.99
N ASN A 127 12.91 -5.96 -12.90
CA ASN A 127 11.50 -6.24 -13.09
C ASN A 127 10.68 -5.87 -11.85
N VAL A 128 10.49 -4.58 -11.61
CA VAL A 128 9.82 -4.06 -10.42
C VAL A 128 8.54 -3.31 -10.78
N VAL A 129 7.49 -3.55 -10.01
CA VAL A 129 6.32 -2.68 -9.87
C VAL A 129 6.36 -2.09 -8.47
N LEU A 130 6.36 -0.78 -8.34
CA LEU A 130 6.47 -0.05 -7.07
C LEU A 130 5.17 0.70 -6.80
N VAL A 131 4.47 0.35 -5.73
CA VAL A 131 3.17 0.92 -5.37
C VAL A 131 3.17 1.42 -3.93
N ASP A 132 2.24 2.33 -3.64
CA ASP A 132 1.98 2.81 -2.29
C ASP A 132 0.56 2.49 -1.85
N ASN A 133 0.39 2.07 -0.60
CA ASN A 133 -0.88 1.61 -0.05
C ASN A 133 -1.62 2.66 0.80
N GLY A 134 -1.19 3.93 0.74
CA GLY A 134 -1.87 5.03 1.42
C GLY A 134 -1.35 5.32 2.83
N ASP A 135 -2.10 6.13 3.56
CA ASP A 135 -1.74 6.74 4.83
C ASP A 135 -0.49 7.63 4.72
N ILE A 136 -0.50 8.51 3.72
CA ILE A 136 0.64 9.35 3.33
C ILE A 136 0.59 10.73 3.97
N ILE A 137 -0.58 11.40 3.93
CA ILE A 137 -0.66 12.85 4.08
C ILE A 137 -0.86 13.33 5.52
N GLN A 138 -1.13 12.43 6.45
CA GLN A 138 -1.37 12.73 7.86
C GLN A 138 -0.35 12.00 8.74
N GLY A 139 0.06 12.59 9.88
CA GLY A 139 0.86 11.90 10.91
C GLY A 139 1.87 12.80 11.62
N THR A 140 2.88 13.32 10.94
CA THR A 140 3.89 14.19 11.56
C THR A 140 3.46 15.67 11.54
N PRO A 141 4.19 16.56 12.25
CA PRO A 141 3.99 18.02 12.14
C PRO A 141 4.04 18.54 10.70
N LEU A 142 4.77 17.87 9.78
CA LEU A 142 4.79 18.25 8.36
C LEU A 142 3.39 18.12 7.72
N GLY A 143 2.67 17.03 8.01
CA GLY A 143 1.30 16.84 7.52
C GLY A 143 0.36 17.93 8.01
N THR A 144 0.35 18.19 9.33
CA THR A 144 -0.44 19.25 9.92
C THR A 144 -0.07 20.63 9.35
N TYR A 145 1.22 20.90 9.19
CA TYR A 145 1.69 22.17 8.62
C TYR A 145 1.14 22.38 7.20
N LYS A 146 1.23 21.37 6.35
CA LYS A 146 0.81 21.43 4.94
C LYS A 146 -0.71 21.33 4.73
N ALA A 147 -1.44 20.85 5.72
CA ALA A 147 -2.90 20.80 5.66
C ALA A 147 -3.58 22.01 6.30
N ILE A 148 -3.02 22.53 7.41
CA ILE A 148 -3.72 23.50 8.28
C ILE A 148 -2.96 24.82 8.43
N VAL A 149 -1.66 24.79 8.76
CA VAL A 149 -0.89 25.99 9.12
C VAL A 149 -0.50 26.80 7.88
N ASN A 150 0.02 26.11 6.88
CA ASN A 150 0.36 26.67 5.57
C ASN A 150 -0.11 25.69 4.48
N PRO A 151 -1.43 25.66 4.24
CA PRO A 151 -2.03 24.70 3.34
C PRO A 151 -1.42 24.76 1.94
N ILE A 152 -1.31 23.59 1.29
CA ILE A 152 -0.88 23.53 -0.12
C ILE A 152 -1.82 24.40 -0.97
N LYS A 153 -1.21 25.18 -1.85
CA LYS A 153 -1.94 26.03 -2.80
C LYS A 153 -2.38 25.22 -4.01
N ASP A 154 -3.29 25.77 -4.78
CA ASP A 154 -3.70 25.15 -6.04
C ASP A 154 -2.48 25.03 -6.98
N GLY A 155 -2.26 23.83 -7.45
CA GLY A 155 -1.07 23.49 -8.26
C GLY A 155 0.23 23.25 -7.47
N GLU A 156 0.23 23.42 -6.14
CA GLU A 156 1.38 23.06 -5.30
C GLU A 156 1.31 21.56 -4.96
N GLN A 157 2.37 20.84 -5.31
CA GLN A 157 2.47 19.43 -5.03
C GLN A 157 2.77 19.18 -3.53
N HIS A 158 2.06 18.21 -2.93
CA HIS A 158 2.31 17.79 -1.56
C HIS A 158 3.73 17.18 -1.43
N PRO A 159 4.53 17.55 -0.40
CA PRO A 159 5.94 17.13 -0.29
C PRO A 159 6.15 15.61 -0.34
N MET A 160 5.25 14.84 0.25
CA MET A 160 5.33 13.37 0.21
C MET A 160 5.17 12.85 -1.21
N TYR A 161 4.15 13.30 -1.95
CA TYR A 161 3.94 12.87 -3.33
C TYR A 161 5.06 13.31 -4.26
N LYS A 162 5.64 14.50 -4.03
CA LYS A 162 6.85 14.93 -4.74
C LYS A 162 8.01 13.96 -4.52
N ALA A 163 8.19 13.44 -3.30
CA ALA A 163 9.21 12.45 -3.00
C ALA A 163 8.90 11.08 -3.64
N LEU A 164 7.64 10.61 -3.56
CA LEU A 164 7.22 9.36 -4.20
C LEU A 164 7.43 9.41 -5.71
N ASP A 165 7.06 10.51 -6.37
CA ASP A 165 7.29 10.71 -7.81
C ASP A 165 8.77 10.63 -8.15
N SER A 166 9.65 11.23 -7.32
CA SER A 166 11.11 11.19 -7.54
C SER A 166 11.69 9.78 -7.39
N LEU A 167 11.01 8.88 -6.66
CA LEU A 167 11.38 7.47 -6.49
C LEU A 167 10.78 6.57 -7.58
N GLY A 168 9.89 7.12 -8.42
CA GLY A 168 9.27 6.42 -9.53
C GLY A 168 8.27 5.36 -9.05
N PHE A 169 7.34 5.76 -8.21
CA PHE A 169 6.17 4.95 -7.90
C PHE A 169 5.25 4.86 -9.11
N ASP A 170 4.75 3.66 -9.37
CA ASP A 170 3.91 3.36 -10.53
C ASP A 170 2.44 3.72 -10.29
N ALA A 171 1.96 3.57 -9.06
CA ALA A 171 0.61 3.97 -8.64
C ALA A 171 0.52 3.98 -7.10
N GLY A 172 -0.56 4.56 -6.58
CA GLY A 172 -0.91 4.50 -5.17
C GLY A 172 -2.41 4.40 -4.95
N THR A 173 -2.78 4.07 -3.70
CA THR A 173 -4.16 4.09 -3.24
C THR A 173 -4.30 4.99 -2.01
N PHE A 174 -5.51 5.04 -1.47
CA PHE A 174 -5.79 5.76 -0.23
C PHE A 174 -5.85 4.79 0.93
N GLY A 175 -5.31 5.19 2.08
CA GLY A 175 -5.65 4.62 3.37
C GLY A 175 -6.75 5.43 4.05
N ASN A 176 -6.99 5.15 5.32
CA ASN A 176 -8.01 5.89 6.07
C ASN A 176 -7.57 7.31 6.44
N HIS A 177 -6.27 7.54 6.63
CA HIS A 177 -5.75 8.84 7.01
C HIS A 177 -5.70 9.88 5.88
N GLU A 178 -5.96 9.50 4.65
CA GLU A 178 -6.16 10.46 3.55
C GLU A 178 -7.40 11.33 3.73
N PHE A 179 -8.37 10.89 4.52
CA PHE A 179 -9.63 11.62 4.75
C PHE A 179 -9.59 12.58 5.94
N ASN A 180 -8.55 12.54 6.79
CA ASN A 180 -8.48 13.31 8.05
C ASN A 180 -8.46 14.83 7.87
N TYR A 181 -8.10 15.34 6.71
CA TYR A 181 -8.14 16.77 6.40
C TYR A 181 -9.31 17.14 5.47
N GLY A 182 -10.20 16.19 5.19
CA GLY A 182 -11.37 16.35 4.33
C GLY A 182 -11.08 16.30 2.83
N LEU A 183 -12.16 16.24 2.06
CA LEU A 183 -12.11 16.01 0.62
C LEU A 183 -11.46 17.15 -0.16
N ASP A 184 -11.62 18.39 0.28
CA ASP A 184 -11.05 19.56 -0.43
C ASP A 184 -9.51 19.51 -0.42
N PHE A 185 -8.92 19.15 0.73
CA PHE A 185 -7.47 18.97 0.82
C PHE A 185 -7.01 17.76 0.02
N LEU A 186 -7.70 16.62 0.18
CA LEU A 186 -7.38 15.40 -0.56
C LEU A 186 -7.43 15.62 -2.08
N ASN A 187 -8.45 16.29 -2.59
CA ASN A 187 -8.57 16.60 -4.02
C ASN A 187 -7.41 17.48 -4.54
N LYS A 188 -6.92 18.44 -3.74
CA LYS A 188 -5.73 19.23 -4.11
C LYS A 188 -4.47 18.37 -4.19
N VAL A 189 -4.32 17.43 -3.27
CA VAL A 189 -3.19 16.48 -3.28
C VAL A 189 -3.25 15.59 -4.52
N ILE A 190 -4.42 14.99 -4.80
CA ILE A 190 -4.61 14.11 -5.97
C ILE A 190 -4.34 14.86 -7.28
N ALA A 191 -4.83 16.09 -7.40
CA ALA A 191 -4.69 16.89 -8.62
C ALA A 191 -3.22 17.18 -9.00
N THR A 192 -2.29 17.03 -8.06
CA THR A 192 -0.87 17.37 -8.26
C THR A 192 0.07 16.18 -8.08
N ALA A 193 -0.43 15.01 -7.69
CA ALA A 193 0.36 13.78 -7.66
C ALA A 193 0.78 13.38 -9.08
N GLY A 194 2.06 13.03 -9.26
CA GLY A 194 2.60 12.61 -10.57
C GLY A 194 2.27 11.16 -10.90
N MET A 195 2.03 10.33 -9.89
CA MET A 195 1.57 8.95 -10.05
C MET A 195 0.03 8.87 -9.98
N PRO A 196 -0.62 7.91 -10.67
CA PRO A 196 -2.06 7.68 -10.53
C PRO A 196 -2.41 7.22 -9.12
N LEU A 197 -3.48 7.82 -8.56
CA LEU A 197 -4.08 7.45 -7.29
C LEU A 197 -5.47 6.86 -7.54
N VAL A 198 -5.73 5.68 -7.00
CA VAL A 198 -6.93 4.90 -7.32
C VAL A 198 -7.68 4.47 -6.06
N ASN A 199 -9.03 4.43 -6.15
CA ASN A 199 -9.89 3.85 -5.12
C ASN A 199 -11.22 3.41 -5.71
N ALA A 200 -11.59 2.16 -5.48
CA ALA A 200 -12.74 1.52 -6.12
C ALA A 200 -14.05 1.66 -5.35
N ASN A 201 -14.02 1.92 -4.04
CA ASN A 201 -15.20 1.75 -3.20
C ASN A 201 -15.73 3.02 -2.54
N VAL A 202 -15.10 4.19 -2.78
CA VAL A 202 -15.62 5.48 -2.31
C VAL A 202 -16.43 6.13 -3.43
N LEU A 203 -17.70 6.44 -3.12
CA LEU A 203 -18.64 7.04 -4.05
C LEU A 203 -19.07 8.43 -3.58
N ASP A 204 -19.41 9.29 -4.50
CA ASP A 204 -20.11 10.55 -4.21
C ASP A 204 -21.54 10.24 -3.74
N ALA A 205 -21.92 10.74 -2.57
CA ALA A 205 -23.22 10.43 -1.95
C ALA A 205 -24.43 10.98 -2.71
N LYS A 206 -24.25 11.96 -3.58
CA LYS A 206 -25.35 12.57 -4.37
C LYS A 206 -25.59 11.84 -5.67
N THR A 207 -24.50 11.41 -6.31
CA THR A 207 -24.56 10.82 -7.65
C THR A 207 -24.47 9.32 -7.64
N ASN A 208 -24.01 8.73 -6.54
CA ASN A 208 -23.70 7.30 -6.41
C ASN A 208 -22.67 6.83 -7.45
N GLN A 209 -21.83 7.73 -7.94
CA GLN A 209 -20.75 7.42 -8.86
C GLN A 209 -19.40 7.38 -8.12
N PRO A 210 -18.40 6.64 -8.62
CA PRO A 210 -17.06 6.65 -8.05
C PRO A 210 -16.55 8.08 -7.87
N LEU A 211 -16.06 8.39 -6.66
CA LEU A 211 -15.53 9.71 -6.34
C LEU A 211 -14.12 9.90 -6.90
N PHE A 212 -13.38 8.82 -7.04
CA PHE A 212 -12.01 8.79 -7.51
C PHE A 212 -11.87 7.87 -8.72
N LYS A 213 -10.71 7.91 -9.36
CA LYS A 213 -10.34 6.93 -10.38
C LYS A 213 -10.37 5.54 -9.76
N THR A 214 -11.12 4.61 -10.33
CA THR A 214 -11.34 3.30 -9.71
C THR A 214 -10.13 2.37 -9.84
N HIS A 215 -9.38 2.50 -10.92
CA HIS A 215 -8.20 1.69 -11.22
C HIS A 215 -7.29 2.37 -12.24
N GLU A 216 -6.09 1.83 -12.35
CA GLU A 216 -5.12 2.15 -13.40
C GLU A 216 -4.65 0.86 -14.06
N ILE A 217 -4.44 0.90 -15.37
CA ILE A 217 -3.76 -0.19 -16.10
C ILE A 217 -2.47 0.40 -16.65
N ILE A 218 -1.35 0.02 -16.05
CA ILE A 218 -0.02 0.43 -16.49
C ILE A 218 0.58 -0.63 -17.40
N GLU A 219 1.19 -0.22 -18.50
CA GLU A 219 1.95 -1.11 -19.38
C GLU A 219 3.43 -0.97 -19.05
N LYS A 220 4.08 -2.08 -18.68
CA LYS A 220 5.51 -2.14 -18.36
C LYS A 220 6.20 -3.24 -19.11
N THR A 221 7.42 -2.95 -19.54
CA THR A 221 8.32 -3.94 -20.15
C THR A 221 9.21 -4.54 -19.09
N PHE A 222 9.22 -5.86 -19.03
CA PHE A 222 10.04 -6.69 -18.16
C PHE A 222 10.98 -7.55 -19.00
N VAL A 223 11.99 -8.13 -18.35
CA VAL A 223 12.96 -9.01 -19.01
C VAL A 223 12.81 -10.42 -18.45
N ASP A 224 12.63 -11.41 -19.32
CA ASP A 224 12.54 -12.82 -18.92
C ASP A 224 13.91 -13.44 -18.60
N ALA A 225 13.91 -14.71 -18.23
CA ALA A 225 15.14 -15.44 -17.90
C ALA A 225 16.12 -15.61 -19.09
N ASP A 226 15.62 -15.50 -20.31
CA ASP A 226 16.40 -15.57 -21.55
C ASP A 226 16.90 -14.20 -22.03
N GLY A 227 16.59 -13.14 -21.26
CA GLY A 227 16.95 -11.76 -21.61
C GLY A 227 16.03 -11.12 -22.65
N LYS A 228 14.85 -11.68 -22.91
CA LYS A 228 13.88 -11.11 -23.87
C LYS A 228 12.91 -10.19 -23.16
N GLU A 229 12.50 -9.16 -23.84
CA GLU A 229 11.49 -8.23 -23.36
C GLU A 229 10.09 -8.83 -23.43
N VAL A 230 9.33 -8.62 -22.35
CA VAL A 230 7.93 -9.03 -22.20
C VAL A 230 7.15 -7.82 -21.71
N SER A 231 6.20 -7.31 -22.50
CA SER A 231 5.30 -6.25 -22.06
C SER A 231 4.10 -6.87 -21.35
N LEU A 232 3.81 -6.38 -20.13
CA LEU A 232 2.63 -6.76 -19.35
C LEU A 232 1.83 -5.52 -18.99
N LYS A 233 0.52 -5.67 -19.01
CA LYS A 233 -0.45 -4.70 -18.51
C LYS A 233 -0.83 -5.06 -17.07
N ILE A 234 -0.41 -4.22 -16.14
CA ILE A 234 -0.65 -4.40 -14.71
C ILE A 234 -1.84 -3.56 -14.30
N GLY A 235 -2.92 -4.21 -13.87
CA GLY A 235 -4.09 -3.54 -13.30
C GLY A 235 -3.88 -3.26 -11.82
N ILE A 236 -4.06 -2.01 -11.41
CA ILE A 236 -3.88 -1.55 -10.02
C ILE A 236 -5.18 -0.90 -9.57
N THR A 237 -5.67 -1.30 -8.40
CA THR A 237 -6.80 -0.67 -7.72
C THR A 237 -6.56 -0.61 -6.23
N GLY A 238 -7.41 0.10 -5.50
CA GLY A 238 -7.37 0.20 -4.05
C GLY A 238 -8.77 0.30 -3.46
N ILE A 239 -8.85 0.01 -2.19
CA ILE A 239 -10.06 0.09 -1.37
C ILE A 239 -9.75 0.72 -0.02
N VAL A 240 -10.76 1.29 0.62
CA VAL A 240 -10.68 1.75 2.02
C VAL A 240 -11.76 1.05 2.86
N PRO A 241 -11.54 0.90 4.17
CA PRO A 241 -12.55 0.32 5.04
C PRO A 241 -13.75 1.28 5.21
N PRO A 242 -14.99 0.77 5.22
CA PRO A 242 -16.18 1.60 5.43
C PRO A 242 -16.18 2.38 6.75
N GLN A 243 -15.34 1.99 7.70
CA GLN A 243 -15.17 2.65 8.99
C GLN A 243 -14.69 4.08 8.90
N ILE A 244 -14.11 4.54 7.77
CA ILE A 244 -13.78 5.96 7.55
C ILE A 244 -15.00 6.86 7.75
N LEU A 245 -16.21 6.38 7.46
CA LEU A 245 -17.46 7.12 7.70
C LEU A 245 -17.73 7.38 9.20
N ASN A 246 -17.16 6.58 10.09
CA ASN A 246 -17.24 6.77 11.53
C ASN A 246 -16.07 7.63 12.02
N TRP A 247 -14.85 7.31 11.57
CA TRP A 247 -13.62 7.97 12.03
C TRP A 247 -13.58 9.44 11.62
N ASP A 248 -13.98 9.74 10.38
CA ASP A 248 -13.98 11.08 9.81
C ASP A 248 -15.41 11.60 9.57
N LYS A 249 -16.38 11.18 10.40
CA LYS A 249 -17.78 11.50 10.25
C LYS A 249 -18.04 12.99 9.99
N ALA A 250 -17.41 13.87 10.78
CA ALA A 250 -17.59 15.33 10.67
C ALA A 250 -17.19 15.88 9.29
N LEU A 251 -16.31 15.19 8.58
CA LEU A 251 -15.78 15.62 7.28
C LEU A 251 -16.49 14.93 6.10
N LEU A 252 -17.01 13.72 6.31
CA LEU A 252 -17.49 12.84 5.24
C LEU A 252 -19.00 12.63 5.21
N GLU A 253 -19.73 12.88 6.33
CA GLU A 253 -21.18 12.66 6.41
C GLU A 253 -21.93 13.41 5.31
N GLY A 254 -22.77 12.68 4.57
CA GLY A 254 -23.56 13.21 3.46
C GLY A 254 -22.78 13.59 2.20
N LYS A 255 -21.46 13.39 2.18
CA LYS A 255 -20.60 13.67 1.03
C LYS A 255 -20.19 12.42 0.30
N VAL A 256 -19.90 11.33 1.02
CA VAL A 256 -19.45 10.06 0.45
C VAL A 256 -20.24 8.88 0.96
N LEU A 257 -20.27 7.82 0.15
CA LEU A 257 -20.65 6.47 0.53
C LEU A 257 -19.42 5.58 0.36
N VAL A 258 -19.34 4.50 1.13
CA VAL A 258 -18.27 3.52 1.00
C VAL A 258 -18.90 2.15 0.85
N ASN A 259 -18.71 1.55 -0.31
CA ASN A 259 -19.24 0.23 -0.63
C ASN A 259 -18.40 -0.87 0.05
N ASP A 260 -18.99 -2.06 0.15
CA ASP A 260 -18.25 -3.24 0.56
C ASP A 260 -17.06 -3.48 -0.37
N ALA A 261 -15.91 -3.80 0.24
CA ALA A 261 -14.65 -3.99 -0.46
C ALA A 261 -14.70 -5.19 -1.41
N VAL A 262 -15.29 -6.31 -0.96
CA VAL A 262 -15.34 -7.56 -1.73
C VAL A 262 -16.29 -7.39 -2.91
N GLU A 263 -17.45 -6.78 -2.72
CA GLU A 263 -18.41 -6.52 -3.78
C GLU A 263 -17.83 -5.58 -4.85
N SER A 264 -17.13 -4.53 -4.41
CA SER A 264 -16.46 -3.59 -5.30
C SER A 264 -15.40 -4.27 -6.16
N LEU A 265 -14.55 -5.11 -5.56
CA LEU A 265 -13.51 -5.84 -6.28
C LEU A 265 -14.09 -6.93 -7.19
N ASN A 266 -15.12 -7.64 -6.76
CA ASN A 266 -15.79 -8.64 -7.60
C ASN A 266 -16.38 -8.05 -8.88
N THR A 267 -16.77 -6.77 -8.83
CA THR A 267 -17.27 -6.05 -10.01
C THR A 267 -16.11 -5.51 -10.86
N LEU A 268 -15.12 -4.91 -10.22
CA LEU A 268 -14.06 -4.16 -10.91
C LEU A 268 -12.99 -5.07 -11.54
N VAL A 269 -12.58 -6.15 -10.87
CA VAL A 269 -11.51 -7.01 -11.38
C VAL A 269 -11.85 -7.65 -12.74
N PRO A 270 -13.06 -8.18 -12.97
CA PRO A 270 -13.45 -8.64 -14.30
C PRO A 270 -13.43 -7.53 -15.36
N GLN A 271 -13.80 -6.31 -15.00
CA GLN A 271 -13.72 -5.15 -15.89
C GLN A 271 -12.27 -4.85 -16.27
N MET A 272 -11.35 -4.75 -15.30
CA MET A 272 -9.93 -4.53 -15.57
C MET A 272 -9.34 -5.61 -16.48
N ARG A 273 -9.75 -6.87 -16.29
CA ARG A 273 -9.38 -7.98 -17.20
C ARG A 273 -9.91 -7.79 -18.61
N ALA A 274 -11.16 -7.34 -18.74
CA ALA A 274 -11.76 -7.05 -20.05
C ALA A 274 -11.08 -5.86 -20.75
N GLU A 275 -10.59 -4.89 -20.00
CA GLU A 275 -9.80 -3.76 -20.49
C GLU A 275 -8.35 -4.14 -20.85
N GLY A 276 -7.95 -5.36 -20.55
CA GLY A 276 -6.69 -5.96 -21.00
C GLY A 276 -5.62 -6.09 -19.94
N ALA A 277 -5.95 -5.96 -18.65
CA ALA A 277 -4.99 -6.24 -17.59
C ALA A 277 -4.57 -7.73 -17.60
N ASP A 278 -3.27 -7.98 -17.71
CA ASP A 278 -2.68 -9.32 -17.69
C ASP A 278 -2.50 -9.82 -16.25
N VAL A 279 -2.26 -8.86 -15.32
CA VAL A 279 -2.05 -9.14 -13.88
C VAL A 279 -2.91 -8.20 -13.04
#